data_9372b4092ee37fd59adfc2f4f33e4fa1
#
_entry.id   9372b4092ee37fd59adfc2f4f33e4fa1
#
_cell.length_a   1.000
_cell.length_b   1.000
_cell.length_c   1.000
_cell.angle_alpha   90.00
_cell.angle_beta   90.00
_cell.angle_gamma   90.00
#
_symmetry.space_group_name_H-M   'P 1'
#
loop_
_entity.id
_entity.type
_entity.pdbx_description
1 polymer ?
#
loop_
_entity_poly.entity_id
_entity_poly.type
_entity_poly.pdbx_seq_one_letter_code
_entity_poly.pdbx_strand_id
1 'polypeptide(L)'
;RAHEARVCIAEGEVLADPRRVRRFQPTQYFHTRAQMMELFADLPEALANSVEIARRCAVTIRLGNPQLPIYPTDGVPIDDFLRQKAEEGLEQRLAKLYPDAAVRAQKRPDYDARLKREIDTIISMGFPGYFLIVADFIVWAKNNGVPVGPGRGSGAGSLVAFSLGITDLDPLPYALLFERFLNPERVSMPDFDIDFCQDNRGKVIDYVRRKYGFDAVSQIATFGTMASKAVI
;
A
#
# COMPACT_ATOMS: atom_id res chain seq x y z
N ARG A 1 -32.18 17.66 -7.81
CA ARG A 1 -31.34 18.51 -8.70
C ARG A 1 -29.85 18.37 -8.36
N ALA A 2 -29.45 18.42 -7.08
CA ALA A 2 -28.03 18.25 -6.69
C ALA A 2 -27.45 16.90 -7.09
N HIS A 3 -28.18 15.79 -6.87
CA HIS A 3 -27.77 14.46 -7.30
C HIS A 3 -27.57 14.37 -8.82
N GLU A 4 -28.50 14.90 -9.60
CA GLU A 4 -28.39 14.94 -11.06
C GLU A 4 -27.16 15.75 -11.55
N ALA A 5 -26.84 16.85 -10.87
CA ALA A 5 -25.64 17.60 -11.18
C ALA A 5 -24.37 16.79 -10.93
N ARG A 6 -24.31 16.00 -9.84
CA ARG A 6 -23.18 15.11 -9.55
C ARG A 6 -23.04 14.00 -10.59
N VAL A 7 -24.16 13.44 -11.06
CA VAL A 7 -24.17 12.43 -12.13
C VAL A 7 -23.61 13.04 -13.43
N CYS A 8 -24.09 14.24 -13.81
CA CYS A 8 -23.58 14.93 -14.99
C CYS A 8 -22.07 15.21 -14.92
N ILE A 9 -21.56 15.63 -13.76
CA ILE A 9 -20.12 15.84 -13.55
C ILE A 9 -19.35 14.54 -13.72
N ALA A 10 -19.83 13.44 -13.15
CA ALA A 10 -19.19 12.14 -13.25
C ALA A 10 -19.17 11.55 -14.68
N GLU A 11 -20.22 11.82 -15.46
CA GLU A 11 -20.41 11.30 -16.82
C GLU A 11 -19.96 12.27 -17.92
N GLY A 12 -19.52 13.47 -17.56
CA GLY A 12 -19.13 14.51 -18.53
C GLY A 12 -20.32 15.07 -19.32
N GLU A 13 -21.54 15.04 -18.75
CA GLU A 13 -22.77 15.49 -19.36
C GLU A 13 -23.18 16.88 -18.89
N VAL A 14 -24.08 17.52 -19.65
CA VAL A 14 -24.67 18.80 -19.27
C VAL A 14 -26.09 18.59 -18.76
N LEU A 15 -26.40 19.18 -17.61
CA LEU A 15 -27.72 19.00 -16.94
C LEU A 15 -28.92 19.35 -17.82
N ALA A 16 -28.78 20.32 -18.73
CA ALA A 16 -29.81 20.80 -19.63
C ALA A 16 -29.89 20.02 -20.97
N ASP A 17 -28.99 19.07 -21.25
CA ASP A 17 -29.03 18.32 -22.49
C ASP A 17 -30.26 17.40 -22.53
N PRO A 18 -31.20 17.60 -23.49
CA PRO A 18 -32.41 16.78 -23.59
C PRO A 18 -32.14 15.33 -24.03
N ARG A 19 -30.96 15.05 -24.58
CA ARG A 19 -30.57 13.69 -25.04
C ARG A 19 -30.01 12.85 -23.90
N ARG A 20 -29.78 13.43 -22.74
CA ARG A 20 -29.20 12.77 -21.57
C ARG A 20 -30.11 11.64 -21.07
N VAL A 21 -29.57 10.48 -20.87
CA VAL A 21 -30.27 9.34 -20.29
C VAL A 21 -30.31 9.50 -18.77
N ARG A 22 -31.50 9.71 -18.23
CA ARG A 22 -31.70 9.75 -16.77
C ARG A 22 -31.75 8.34 -16.21
N ARG A 23 -30.65 7.94 -15.56
CA ARG A 23 -30.51 6.57 -14.98
C ARG A 23 -31.18 6.45 -13.62
N PHE A 24 -31.44 7.57 -12.93
CA PHE A 24 -32.02 7.57 -11.60
C PHE A 24 -33.44 8.16 -11.62
N GLN A 25 -34.31 7.51 -10.88
CA GLN A 25 -35.72 7.94 -10.76
C GLN A 25 -35.91 8.76 -9.47
N PRO A 26 -36.91 9.66 -9.42
CA PRO A 26 -37.24 10.43 -8.21
C PRO A 26 -37.66 9.55 -7.02
N THR A 27 -38.06 8.32 -7.26
CA THR A 27 -38.45 7.34 -6.25
C THR A 27 -37.28 6.64 -5.58
N GLN A 28 -36.03 6.79 -6.10
CA GLN A 28 -34.81 6.20 -5.54
C GLN A 28 -34.25 7.11 -4.43
N TYR A 29 -34.84 7.08 -3.26
CA TYR A 29 -34.39 7.76 -2.05
C TYR A 29 -34.48 6.84 -0.85
N PHE A 30 -33.97 7.29 0.29
CA PHE A 30 -34.00 6.52 1.54
C PHE A 30 -35.43 6.54 2.10
N HIS A 31 -36.17 5.46 1.89
CA HIS A 31 -37.57 5.29 2.31
C HIS A 31 -37.68 5.13 3.83
N THR A 32 -38.79 5.61 4.39
CA THR A 32 -39.15 5.29 5.77
C THR A 32 -39.55 3.84 5.93
N ARG A 33 -39.56 3.32 7.15
CA ARG A 33 -40.01 1.96 7.45
C ARG A 33 -41.46 1.72 6.93
N ALA A 34 -42.33 2.68 7.15
CA ALA A 34 -43.74 2.57 6.73
C ALA A 34 -43.84 2.46 5.20
N GLN A 35 -43.11 3.30 4.46
CA GLN A 35 -43.07 3.24 3.00
C GLN A 35 -42.50 1.93 2.48
N MET A 36 -41.49 1.37 3.12
CA MET A 36 -40.94 0.06 2.76
C MET A 36 -41.95 -1.07 3.03
N MET A 37 -42.68 -0.99 4.15
CA MET A 37 -43.72 -1.99 4.46
C MET A 37 -44.86 -1.94 3.46
N GLU A 38 -45.25 -0.77 3.00
CA GLU A 38 -46.26 -0.60 1.95
C GLU A 38 -45.74 -1.10 0.60
N LEU A 39 -44.51 -0.75 0.22
CA LEU A 39 -43.90 -1.12 -1.06
C LEU A 39 -43.72 -2.63 -1.21
N PHE A 40 -43.46 -3.36 -0.11
CA PHE A 40 -43.23 -4.80 -0.06
C PHE A 40 -44.39 -5.53 0.70
N ALA A 41 -45.60 -5.00 0.62
CA ALA A 41 -46.75 -5.60 1.30
C ALA A 41 -47.09 -7.02 0.81
N ASP A 42 -46.77 -7.32 -0.45
CA ASP A 42 -46.90 -8.62 -1.09
C ASP A 42 -45.74 -9.59 -0.78
N LEU A 43 -44.61 -9.07 -0.21
CA LEU A 43 -43.43 -9.88 0.05
C LEU A 43 -42.79 -9.52 1.44
N PRO A 44 -43.52 -9.71 2.54
CA PRO A 44 -43.10 -9.32 3.88
C PRO A 44 -41.83 -10.05 4.35
N GLU A 45 -41.54 -11.25 3.82
CA GLU A 45 -40.34 -12.02 4.12
C GLU A 45 -39.06 -11.29 3.66
N ALA A 46 -39.10 -10.50 2.59
CA ALA A 46 -37.98 -9.71 2.12
C ALA A 46 -37.56 -8.66 3.14
N LEU A 47 -38.55 -8.02 3.82
CA LEU A 47 -38.28 -7.07 4.90
C LEU A 47 -37.71 -7.75 6.14
N ALA A 48 -38.29 -8.91 6.53
CA ALA A 48 -37.75 -9.69 7.65
C ALA A 48 -36.33 -10.16 7.39
N ASN A 49 -36.04 -10.65 6.19
CA ASN A 49 -34.71 -11.10 5.79
C ASN A 49 -33.70 -9.97 5.74
N SER A 50 -34.08 -8.73 5.38
CA SER A 50 -33.17 -7.58 5.41
C SER A 50 -32.65 -7.30 6.82
N VAL A 51 -33.51 -7.41 7.84
CA VAL A 51 -33.15 -7.26 9.25
C VAL A 51 -32.29 -8.43 9.74
N GLU A 52 -32.64 -9.65 9.32
CA GLU A 52 -31.86 -10.84 9.68
C GLU A 52 -30.44 -10.79 9.07
N ILE A 53 -30.30 -10.37 7.84
CA ILE A 53 -28.99 -10.17 7.20
C ILE A 53 -28.19 -9.11 7.96
N ALA A 54 -28.81 -7.98 8.32
CA ALA A 54 -28.15 -6.94 9.09
C ALA A 54 -27.64 -7.44 10.46
N ARG A 55 -28.40 -8.30 11.12
CA ARG A 55 -27.97 -8.93 12.39
C ARG A 55 -26.80 -9.89 12.20
N ARG A 56 -26.79 -10.65 11.13
CA ARG A 56 -25.71 -11.60 10.79
C ARG A 56 -24.42 -10.88 10.36
N CYS A 57 -24.52 -9.68 9.78
CA CYS A 57 -23.40 -8.87 9.34
C CYS A 57 -22.84 -7.96 10.46
N ALA A 58 -22.90 -8.38 11.72
CA ALA A 58 -22.45 -7.62 12.89
C ALA A 58 -20.95 -7.85 13.20
N VAL A 59 -20.09 -7.74 12.20
CA VAL A 59 -18.63 -7.88 12.38
C VAL A 59 -18.04 -6.54 12.80
N THR A 60 -17.27 -6.56 13.90
CA THR A 60 -16.48 -5.40 14.32
C THR A 60 -15.04 -5.57 13.85
N ILE A 61 -14.59 -4.70 12.96
CA ILE A 61 -13.22 -4.67 12.49
C ILE A 61 -12.42 -3.71 13.36
N ARG A 62 -11.32 -4.18 13.95
CA ARG A 62 -10.38 -3.31 14.67
C ARG A 62 -9.56 -2.52 13.68
N LEU A 63 -9.81 -1.22 13.59
CA LEU A 63 -9.09 -0.28 12.72
C LEU A 63 -7.99 0.43 13.51
N GLY A 64 -6.96 0.92 12.79
CA GLY A 64 -5.91 1.77 13.36
C GLY A 64 -4.86 1.05 14.21
N ASN A 65 -4.83 -0.29 14.21
CA ASN A 65 -3.83 -1.08 14.90
C ASN A 65 -3.13 -2.04 13.92
N PRO A 66 -2.09 -1.58 13.20
CA PRO A 66 -1.33 -2.42 12.29
C PRO A 66 -0.74 -3.63 13.01
N GLN A 67 -0.93 -4.82 12.47
CA GLN A 67 -0.36 -6.06 12.98
C GLN A 67 0.75 -6.47 12.01
N LEU A 68 2.00 -6.31 12.44
CA LEU A 68 3.17 -6.73 11.66
C LEU A 68 3.82 -7.94 12.34
N PRO A 69 4.37 -8.90 11.57
CA PRO A 69 5.23 -9.93 12.11
C PRO A 69 6.47 -9.32 12.77
N ILE A 70 7.03 -10.02 13.75
CA ILE A 70 8.26 -9.60 14.40
C ILE A 70 9.43 -10.00 13.48
N TYR A 71 10.25 -9.02 13.10
CA TYR A 71 11.49 -9.27 12.39
C TYR A 71 12.56 -9.79 13.36
N PRO A 72 13.23 -10.93 13.07
CA PRO A 72 14.28 -11.46 13.94
C PRO A 72 15.54 -10.59 13.86
N THR A 73 16.04 -10.13 15.01
CA THR A 73 17.21 -9.25 15.13
C THR A 73 18.33 -9.85 15.97
N ASP A 74 18.20 -11.14 16.36
CA ASP A 74 19.19 -11.85 17.20
C ASP A 74 19.53 -11.12 18.51
N GLY A 75 18.53 -10.46 19.10
CA GLY A 75 18.67 -9.73 20.37
C GLY A 75 19.11 -8.27 20.27
N VAL A 76 19.40 -7.76 19.08
CA VAL A 76 19.66 -6.34 18.86
C VAL A 76 18.32 -5.58 18.86
N PRO A 77 18.20 -4.41 19.53
CA PRO A 77 17.03 -3.56 19.40
C PRO A 77 16.72 -3.25 17.93
N ILE A 78 15.45 -3.36 17.52
CA ILE A 78 15.07 -3.27 16.11
C ILE A 78 15.42 -1.93 15.47
N ASP A 79 15.40 -0.85 16.25
CA ASP A 79 15.76 0.50 15.81
C ASP A 79 17.25 0.61 15.48
N ASP A 80 18.09 0.03 16.34
CA ASP A 80 19.54 -0.04 16.14
C ASP A 80 19.89 -0.95 14.98
N PHE A 81 19.17 -2.06 14.84
CA PHE A 81 19.36 -2.99 13.74
C PHE A 81 19.01 -2.33 12.38
N LEU A 82 17.90 -1.58 12.30
CA LEU A 82 17.56 -0.82 11.10
C LEU A 82 18.65 0.19 10.76
N ARG A 83 19.12 0.96 11.75
CA ARG A 83 20.17 1.98 11.58
C ARG A 83 21.43 1.34 11.01
N GLN A 84 21.91 0.29 11.66
CA GLN A 84 23.10 -0.45 11.22
C GLN A 84 22.95 -0.94 9.77
N LYS A 85 21.84 -1.60 9.45
CA LYS A 85 21.61 -2.15 8.09
C LYS A 85 21.49 -1.07 7.02
N ALA A 86 20.87 0.06 7.35
CA ALA A 86 20.75 1.18 6.42
C ALA A 86 22.11 1.87 6.18
N GLU A 87 22.94 2.04 7.21
CA GLU A 87 24.30 2.60 7.11
C GLU A 87 25.23 1.68 6.31
N GLU A 88 25.24 0.37 6.62
CA GLU A 88 26.01 -0.65 5.88
C GLU A 88 25.60 -0.66 4.39
N GLY A 89 24.30 -0.61 4.12
CA GLY A 89 23.77 -0.59 2.76
C GLY A 89 24.10 0.69 2.01
N LEU A 90 24.01 1.86 2.65
CA LEU A 90 24.41 3.13 2.07
C LEU A 90 25.87 3.13 1.64
N GLU A 91 26.77 2.61 2.49
CA GLU A 91 28.19 2.50 2.16
C GLU A 91 28.43 1.70 0.87
N GLN A 92 27.75 0.54 0.77
CA GLN A 92 27.83 -0.30 -0.43
C GLN A 92 27.29 0.40 -1.69
N ARG A 93 26.18 1.15 -1.55
CA ARG A 93 25.57 1.91 -2.65
C ARG A 93 26.48 3.05 -3.08
N LEU A 94 27.02 3.84 -2.14
CA LEU A 94 27.91 4.95 -2.45
C LEU A 94 29.22 4.48 -3.09
N ALA A 95 29.78 3.35 -2.69
CA ALA A 95 30.97 2.78 -3.31
C ALA A 95 30.72 2.42 -4.80
N LYS A 96 29.50 1.99 -5.15
CA LYS A 96 29.12 1.69 -6.53
C LYS A 96 28.81 2.94 -7.33
N LEU A 97 28.10 3.91 -6.76
CA LEU A 97 27.71 5.17 -7.43
C LEU A 97 28.89 6.09 -7.66
N TYR A 98 29.79 6.15 -6.69
CA TYR A 98 30.96 7.02 -6.68
C TYR A 98 32.22 6.20 -6.41
N PRO A 99 32.80 5.51 -7.42
CA PRO A 99 34.02 4.73 -7.26
C PRO A 99 35.22 5.57 -6.81
N ASP A 100 35.28 6.84 -7.23
CA ASP A 100 36.30 7.79 -6.79
C ASP A 100 36.04 8.17 -5.33
N ALA A 101 37.04 7.94 -4.48
CA ALA A 101 36.98 8.18 -3.04
C ALA A 101 36.81 9.67 -2.68
N ALA A 102 37.43 10.58 -3.46
CA ALA A 102 37.34 12.03 -3.20
C ALA A 102 35.93 12.55 -3.53
N VAL A 103 35.35 12.12 -4.67
CA VAL A 103 33.97 12.45 -5.06
C VAL A 103 32.98 11.87 -4.04
N ARG A 104 33.19 10.62 -3.62
CA ARG A 104 32.36 9.98 -2.59
C ARG A 104 32.38 10.74 -1.27
N ALA A 105 33.58 11.14 -0.80
CA ALA A 105 33.73 11.92 0.42
C ALA A 105 33.04 13.29 0.34
N GLN A 106 33.07 13.94 -0.82
CA GLN A 106 32.40 15.21 -1.04
C GLN A 106 30.84 15.07 -0.99
N LYS A 107 30.30 13.96 -1.53
CA LYS A 107 28.85 13.71 -1.58
C LYS A 107 28.31 13.17 -0.26
N ARG A 108 29.11 12.47 0.52
CA ARG A 108 28.74 11.75 1.74
C ARG A 108 27.88 12.55 2.72
N PRO A 109 28.18 13.82 3.05
CA PRO A 109 27.40 14.57 4.03
C PRO A 109 25.93 14.72 3.70
N ASP A 110 25.58 14.90 2.42
CA ASP A 110 24.20 15.05 1.97
C ASP A 110 23.41 13.74 2.17
N TYR A 111 24.06 12.61 1.86
CA TYR A 111 23.45 11.28 2.05
C TYR A 111 23.29 10.95 3.53
N ASP A 112 24.30 11.22 4.36
CA ASP A 112 24.25 10.94 5.80
C ASP A 112 23.16 11.77 6.49
N ALA A 113 23.03 13.05 6.15
CA ALA A 113 21.98 13.92 6.67
C ALA A 113 20.59 13.43 6.28
N ARG A 114 20.41 13.03 5.02
CA ARG A 114 19.16 12.48 4.52
C ARG A 114 18.82 11.14 5.16
N LEU A 115 19.78 10.21 5.24
CA LEU A 115 19.60 8.90 5.83
C LEU A 115 19.16 9.01 7.30
N LYS A 116 19.88 9.83 8.08
CA LYS A 116 19.56 10.07 9.48
C LYS A 116 18.13 10.56 9.67
N ARG A 117 17.72 11.58 8.89
CA ARG A 117 16.35 12.14 8.96
C ARG A 117 15.29 11.08 8.66
N GLU A 118 15.50 10.27 7.62
CA GLU A 118 14.55 9.21 7.26
C GLU A 118 14.47 8.13 8.34
N ILE A 119 15.62 7.66 8.86
CA ILE A 119 15.67 6.66 9.93
C ILE A 119 14.93 7.16 11.17
N ASP A 120 15.23 8.40 11.60
CA ASP A 120 14.58 8.99 12.78
C ASP A 120 13.05 9.08 12.60
N THR A 121 12.58 9.39 11.40
CA THR A 121 11.15 9.40 11.06
C THR A 121 10.55 7.98 11.08
N ILE A 122 11.20 7.00 10.45
CA ILE A 122 10.74 5.61 10.41
C ILE A 122 10.62 5.03 11.83
N ILE A 123 11.61 5.30 12.69
CA ILE A 123 11.62 4.85 14.08
C ILE A 123 10.49 5.52 14.87
N SER A 124 10.37 6.85 14.77
CA SER A 124 9.35 7.60 15.50
C SER A 124 7.91 7.18 15.15
N MET A 125 7.69 6.71 13.93
CA MET A 125 6.40 6.21 13.46
C MET A 125 6.19 4.70 13.70
N GLY A 126 7.18 3.98 14.24
CA GLY A 126 7.08 2.57 14.60
C GLY A 126 7.15 1.58 13.42
N PHE A 127 7.82 1.96 12.31
CA PHE A 127 7.92 1.13 11.13
C PHE A 127 9.29 0.48 10.82
N PRO A 128 10.26 0.38 11.75
CA PRO A 128 11.53 -0.31 11.48
C PRO A 128 11.33 -1.73 11.00
N GLY A 129 10.43 -2.50 11.65
CA GLY A 129 10.14 -3.88 11.29
C GLY A 129 9.55 -4.01 9.89
N TYR A 130 8.69 -3.09 9.48
CA TYR A 130 8.13 -3.08 8.14
C TYR A 130 9.21 -2.95 7.06
N PHE A 131 10.12 -1.99 7.19
CA PHE A 131 11.23 -1.80 6.25
C PHE A 131 12.14 -3.03 6.19
N LEU A 132 12.47 -3.62 7.33
CA LEU A 132 13.32 -4.80 7.41
C LEU A 132 12.66 -6.04 6.77
N ILE A 133 11.37 -6.26 7.00
CA ILE A 133 10.62 -7.35 6.39
C ILE A 133 10.57 -7.20 4.86
N VAL A 134 10.30 -5.98 4.38
CA VAL A 134 10.26 -5.70 2.94
C VAL A 134 11.63 -5.89 2.30
N ALA A 135 12.68 -5.37 2.92
CA ALA A 135 14.06 -5.57 2.46
C ALA A 135 14.43 -7.05 2.39
N ASP A 136 14.07 -7.81 3.41
CA ASP A 136 14.37 -9.24 3.52
C ASP A 136 13.86 -10.05 2.32
N PHE A 137 12.57 -9.97 2.03
CA PHE A 137 12.03 -10.78 0.94
C PHE A 137 12.44 -10.28 -0.46
N ILE A 138 12.72 -8.98 -0.62
CA ILE A 138 13.25 -8.44 -1.89
C ILE A 138 14.69 -8.93 -2.11
N VAL A 139 15.55 -8.82 -1.10
CA VAL A 139 16.94 -9.29 -1.18
C VAL A 139 16.96 -10.81 -1.37
N TRP A 140 16.09 -11.53 -0.67
CA TRP A 140 15.96 -12.97 -0.88
C TRP A 140 15.56 -13.30 -2.33
N ALA A 141 14.56 -12.59 -2.87
CA ALA A 141 14.11 -12.79 -4.26
C ALA A 141 15.24 -12.57 -5.27
N LYS A 142 15.97 -11.43 -5.14
CA LYS A 142 17.13 -11.11 -6.00
C LYS A 142 18.21 -12.20 -5.93
N ASN A 143 18.48 -12.74 -4.74
CA ASN A 143 19.49 -13.78 -4.52
C ASN A 143 19.04 -15.18 -4.95
N ASN A 144 17.73 -15.42 -5.13
CA ASN A 144 17.16 -16.70 -5.52
C ASN A 144 16.61 -16.72 -6.96
N GLY A 145 17.12 -15.83 -7.81
CA GLY A 145 16.81 -15.81 -9.25
C GLY A 145 15.38 -15.38 -9.57
N VAL A 146 14.74 -14.63 -8.67
CA VAL A 146 13.44 -13.97 -8.93
C VAL A 146 13.70 -12.53 -9.30
N PRO A 147 13.48 -12.11 -10.57
CA PRO A 147 13.62 -10.73 -10.97
C PRO A 147 12.66 -9.82 -10.19
N VAL A 148 13.21 -8.69 -9.70
CA VAL A 148 12.48 -7.67 -8.96
C VAL A 148 12.66 -6.33 -9.66
N GLY A 149 11.58 -5.58 -9.81
CA GLY A 149 11.61 -4.24 -10.38
C GLY A 149 12.41 -3.24 -9.52
N PRO A 150 12.83 -2.10 -10.09
CA PRO A 150 13.68 -1.12 -9.40
C PRO A 150 12.98 -0.35 -8.28
N GLY A 151 11.69 -0.57 -8.10
CA GLY A 151 10.81 0.19 -7.23
C GLY A 151 10.00 1.24 -8.00
N ARG A 152 8.82 1.55 -7.49
CA ARG A 152 7.89 2.54 -8.06
C ARG A 152 7.08 3.23 -6.95
N GLY A 153 6.23 4.18 -7.36
CA GLY A 153 5.40 4.91 -6.41
C GLY A 153 6.20 5.81 -5.48
N SER A 154 5.63 6.11 -4.32
CA SER A 154 6.24 7.03 -3.34
C SER A 154 7.46 6.42 -2.62
N GLY A 155 7.54 5.09 -2.51
CA GLY A 155 8.66 4.39 -1.89
C GLY A 155 10.00 4.63 -2.58
N ALA A 156 10.00 4.95 -3.89
CA ALA A 156 11.21 5.34 -4.62
C ALA A 156 11.87 6.63 -4.09
N GLY A 157 11.15 7.43 -3.29
CA GLY A 157 11.68 8.64 -2.65
C GLY A 157 12.46 8.39 -1.36
N SER A 158 12.55 7.14 -0.89
CA SER A 158 13.25 6.79 0.36
C SER A 158 14.71 6.37 0.12
N LEU A 159 15.64 7.08 0.75
CA LEU A 159 17.04 6.71 0.78
C LEU A 159 17.28 5.46 1.64
N VAL A 160 16.53 5.28 2.72
CA VAL A 160 16.59 4.06 3.53
C VAL A 160 16.17 2.86 2.70
N ALA A 161 15.11 2.97 1.89
CA ALA A 161 14.68 1.90 0.98
C ALA A 161 15.77 1.56 -0.06
N PHE A 162 16.43 2.58 -0.62
CA PHE A 162 17.55 2.40 -1.52
C PHE A 162 18.75 1.72 -0.83
N SER A 163 19.08 2.14 0.37
CA SER A 163 20.19 1.57 1.16
C SER A 163 19.93 0.10 1.51
N LEU A 164 18.73 -0.23 1.92
CA LEU A 164 18.32 -1.61 2.26
C LEU A 164 18.13 -2.54 1.03
N GLY A 165 18.27 -2.01 -0.18
CA GLY A 165 18.09 -2.82 -1.41
C GLY A 165 16.63 -3.05 -1.81
N ILE A 166 15.69 -2.32 -1.19
CA ILE A 166 14.26 -2.35 -1.55
C ILE A 166 14.07 -1.72 -2.93
N THR A 167 14.67 -0.55 -3.15
CA THR A 167 14.66 0.14 -4.44
C THR A 167 16.07 0.20 -5.03
N ASP A 168 16.15 0.39 -6.36
CA ASP A 168 17.42 0.49 -7.08
C ASP A 168 17.63 1.90 -7.67
N LEU A 169 16.77 2.85 -7.32
CA LEU A 169 16.85 4.26 -7.72
C LEU A 169 17.39 5.10 -6.56
N ASP A 170 18.48 5.84 -6.80
CA ASP A 170 18.97 6.88 -5.88
C ASP A 170 18.02 8.08 -5.88
N PRO A 171 17.38 8.43 -4.74
CA PRO A 171 16.40 9.52 -4.72
C PRO A 171 16.99 10.93 -4.76
N LEU A 172 18.27 11.11 -4.38
CA LEU A 172 18.85 12.43 -4.22
C LEU A 172 19.03 13.20 -5.54
N PRO A 173 19.62 12.61 -6.61
CA PRO A 173 19.79 13.30 -7.89
C PRO A 173 18.48 13.77 -8.53
N TYR A 174 17.38 13.11 -8.20
CA TYR A 174 16.04 13.42 -8.74
C TYR A 174 15.20 14.26 -7.80
N ALA A 175 15.76 14.74 -6.69
CA ALA A 175 15.07 15.53 -5.66
C ALA A 175 13.74 14.89 -5.19
N LEU A 176 13.71 13.55 -5.09
CA LEU A 176 12.52 12.84 -4.62
C LEU A 176 12.32 13.06 -3.12
N LEU A 177 11.07 13.36 -2.75
CA LEU A 177 10.71 13.69 -1.38
C LEU A 177 10.29 12.43 -0.62
N PHE A 178 10.97 12.15 0.49
CA PHE A 178 10.61 11.08 1.43
C PHE A 178 9.25 11.31 2.09
N GLU A 179 8.90 12.56 2.34
CA GLU A 179 7.65 12.97 2.98
C GLU A 179 6.39 12.63 2.17
N ARG A 180 6.53 12.31 0.90
CA ARG A 180 5.45 11.75 0.07
C ARG A 180 5.18 10.27 0.38
N PHE A 181 6.18 9.56 0.86
CA PHE A 181 6.10 8.16 1.23
C PHE A 181 5.70 7.99 2.70
N LEU A 182 6.40 8.68 3.60
CA LEU A 182 6.16 8.61 5.03
C LEU A 182 6.18 10.03 5.63
N ASN A 183 5.06 10.42 6.25
CA ASN A 183 4.91 11.75 6.84
C ASN A 183 4.24 11.62 8.22
N PRO A 184 4.87 12.09 9.32
CA PRO A 184 4.29 12.05 10.66
C PRO A 184 2.94 12.77 10.79
N GLU A 185 2.69 13.80 9.96
CA GLU A 185 1.42 14.53 9.95
C GLU A 185 0.28 13.72 9.31
N ARG A 186 0.61 12.70 8.52
CA ARG A 186 -0.34 11.83 7.84
C ARG A 186 -0.22 10.42 8.39
N VAL A 187 -1.03 10.11 9.40
CA VAL A 187 -1.07 8.80 10.06
C VAL A 187 -1.61 7.74 9.07
N SER A 188 -0.72 7.22 8.23
CA SER A 188 -1.02 6.07 7.37
C SER A 188 0.17 5.14 7.38
N MET A 189 -0.10 3.83 7.33
CA MET A 189 0.95 2.83 7.16
C MET A 189 1.65 3.05 5.80
N PRO A 190 2.98 2.99 5.73
CA PRO A 190 3.69 3.03 4.46
C PRO A 190 3.32 1.83 3.58
N ASP A 191 3.30 2.04 2.27
CA ASP A 191 2.97 1.01 1.28
C ASP A 191 4.04 0.99 0.18
N PHE A 192 4.78 -0.13 0.10
CA PHE A 192 5.76 -0.34 -0.97
C PHE A 192 5.11 -1.07 -2.15
N ASP A 193 5.12 -0.41 -3.29
CA ASP A 193 4.78 -1.02 -4.58
C ASP A 193 5.98 -1.78 -5.15
N ILE A 194 5.89 -3.10 -5.20
CA ILE A 194 6.99 -3.99 -5.61
C ILE A 194 6.54 -4.87 -6.76
N ASP A 195 7.28 -4.83 -7.86
CA ASP A 195 7.02 -5.66 -9.02
C ASP A 195 7.92 -6.89 -9.02
N PHE A 196 7.33 -8.08 -8.97
CA PHE A 196 8.04 -9.36 -9.11
C PHE A 196 7.73 -10.00 -10.46
N CYS A 197 8.69 -10.79 -10.97
CA CYS A 197 8.45 -11.66 -12.12
C CYS A 197 7.21 -12.52 -11.88
N GLN A 198 6.25 -12.45 -12.82
CA GLN A 198 4.96 -13.13 -12.69
C GLN A 198 5.11 -14.64 -12.48
N ASP A 199 6.04 -15.29 -13.20
CA ASP A 199 6.24 -16.73 -13.14
C ASP A 199 6.85 -17.19 -11.81
N ASN A 200 7.65 -16.33 -11.17
CA ASN A 200 8.41 -16.68 -9.98
C ASN A 200 7.90 -16.04 -8.67
N ARG A 201 6.92 -15.15 -8.72
CA ARG A 201 6.39 -14.48 -7.51
C ARG A 201 5.90 -15.45 -6.44
N GLY A 202 5.40 -16.61 -6.86
CA GLY A 202 4.96 -17.68 -5.94
C GLY A 202 6.06 -18.13 -4.97
N LYS A 203 7.32 -18.19 -5.44
CA LYS A 203 8.48 -18.52 -4.62
C LYS A 203 8.70 -17.52 -3.48
N VAL A 204 8.49 -16.23 -3.76
CA VAL A 204 8.61 -15.16 -2.76
C VAL A 204 7.52 -15.26 -1.72
N ILE A 205 6.27 -15.50 -2.14
CA ILE A 205 5.13 -15.68 -1.23
C ILE A 205 5.39 -16.88 -0.31
N ASP A 206 5.88 -17.99 -0.86
CA ASP A 206 6.21 -19.19 -0.07
C ASP A 206 7.36 -18.94 0.91
N TYR A 207 8.39 -18.17 0.51
CA TYR A 207 9.46 -17.76 1.41
C TYR A 207 8.93 -16.95 2.59
N VAL A 208 8.14 -15.92 2.32
CA VAL A 208 7.58 -15.04 3.35
C VAL A 208 6.69 -15.84 4.31
N ARG A 209 5.83 -16.73 3.79
CA ARG A 209 4.98 -17.61 4.60
C ARG A 209 5.79 -18.53 5.52
N ARG A 210 6.85 -19.14 5.00
CA ARG A 210 7.72 -20.02 5.82
C ARG A 210 8.47 -19.25 6.90
N LYS A 211 8.91 -18.03 6.59
CA LYS A 211 9.71 -17.22 7.52
C LYS A 211 8.88 -16.53 8.59
N TYR A 212 7.75 -15.95 8.22
CA TYR A 212 6.95 -15.11 9.11
C TYR A 212 5.66 -15.77 9.61
N GLY A 213 5.34 -16.96 9.11
CA GLY A 213 4.15 -17.73 9.48
C GLY A 213 3.05 -17.67 8.43
N PHE A 214 2.34 -18.79 8.28
CA PHE A 214 1.25 -18.92 7.30
C PHE A 214 0.06 -18.01 7.64
N ASP A 215 -0.18 -17.76 8.93
CA ASP A 215 -1.27 -16.90 9.41
C ASP A 215 -0.94 -15.40 9.29
N ALA A 216 0.35 -15.05 9.11
CA ALA A 216 0.80 -13.67 8.95
C ALA A 216 0.84 -13.20 7.48
N VAL A 217 0.59 -14.10 6.53
CA VAL A 217 0.72 -13.82 5.09
C VAL A 217 -0.51 -14.30 4.34
N SER A 218 -1.26 -13.37 3.76
CA SER A 218 -2.42 -13.68 2.94
C SER A 218 -2.42 -12.89 1.63
N GLN A 219 -3.12 -13.40 0.65
CA GLN A 219 -3.41 -12.67 -0.59
C GLN A 219 -4.80 -12.03 -0.49
N ILE A 220 -4.93 -10.81 -0.99
CA ILE A 220 -6.22 -10.16 -1.09
C ILE A 220 -6.97 -10.77 -2.29
N ALA A 221 -8.18 -11.30 -2.04
CA ALA A 221 -9.07 -11.74 -3.09
C ALA A 221 -9.77 -10.52 -3.71
N THR A 222 -9.60 -10.35 -5.00
CA THR A 222 -10.33 -9.35 -5.79
C THR A 222 -11.37 -10.04 -6.63
N PHE A 223 -12.61 -9.53 -6.57
CA PHE A 223 -13.71 -10.00 -7.41
C PHE A 223 -13.92 -9.01 -8.54
N GLY A 224 -13.93 -9.50 -9.77
CA GLY A 224 -14.23 -8.71 -10.95
C GLY A 224 -15.33 -9.38 -11.78
N THR A 225 -16.15 -8.59 -12.46
CA THR A 225 -17.09 -9.08 -13.46
C THR A 225 -16.51 -8.83 -14.85
N MET A 226 -16.55 -9.85 -15.70
CA MET A 226 -16.27 -9.66 -17.12
C MET A 226 -17.48 -8.94 -17.74
N ALA A 227 -17.24 -7.71 -18.25
CA ALA A 227 -18.27 -7.03 -19.03
C ALA A 227 -18.49 -7.77 -20.36
N SER A 228 -19.69 -7.64 -20.95
CA SER A 228 -20.08 -8.36 -22.17
C SER A 228 -19.06 -8.24 -23.32
N LYS A 229 -18.35 -7.11 -23.45
CA LYS A 229 -17.26 -6.94 -24.43
C LYS A 229 -16.03 -7.83 -24.21
N ALA A 230 -15.85 -8.36 -23.01
CA ALA A 230 -14.71 -9.21 -22.67
C ALA A 230 -15.06 -10.71 -22.73
N VAL A 231 -16.37 -11.02 -22.90
CA VAL A 231 -16.89 -12.39 -22.99
C VAL A 231 -17.06 -12.85 -24.44
N ILE A 232 -17.19 -11.92 -25.37
CA ILE A 232 -17.27 -12.13 -26.82
C ILE A 232 -15.88 -12.02 -27.43
#